data_4e77bb32eb55761214a5b0e685af77fd
#
_entry.id   4e77bb32eb55761214a5b0e685af77fd
#
_cell.length_a   1.000
_cell.length_b   1.000
_cell.length_c   1.000
_cell.angle_alpha   90.00
_cell.angle_beta   90.00
_cell.angle_gamma   90.00
#
_symmetry.space_group_name_H-M   'P 1'
#
loop_
_entity.id
_entity.type
_entity.pdbx_description
1 polymer ?
#
loop_
_entity_poly.entity_id
_entity_poly.type
_entity_poly.pdbx_seq_one_letter_code
_entity_poly.pdbx_strand_id
1 'polypeptide(L)'
;MVRYTSILLALLAMGTANAKPKDLPVSMTGDAPVAAQIQKVEAALVSEDYSEISLEDKSRVQQALGRIKLKMDGHTLVSDLSPQDRTAVFNDQETINTVLNRAREDSRMVCRRERSTGSNMAQSVCMTVAQRRKAQEDGRAAMRNQQNFNNFQPGS
;
A
#
# COMPACT_ATOMS: atom_id res chain seq x y z
N MET A 1 25.77 -19.11 -61.76
CA MET A 1 25.96 -17.95 -60.88
C MET A 1 24.71 -17.84 -59.99
N VAL A 2 24.75 -18.34 -58.77
CA VAL A 2 23.63 -18.35 -57.83
C VAL A 2 23.92 -17.24 -56.79
N ARG A 3 23.05 -16.22 -56.77
CA ARG A 3 23.15 -15.11 -55.81
C ARG A 3 22.34 -15.50 -54.59
N TYR A 4 23.00 -15.77 -53.48
CA TYR A 4 22.39 -15.94 -52.15
C TYR A 4 22.09 -14.57 -51.55
N THR A 5 20.80 -14.22 -51.47
CA THR A 5 20.34 -13.07 -50.71
C THR A 5 20.10 -13.52 -49.26
N SER A 6 21.03 -13.11 -48.38
CA SER A 6 20.91 -13.34 -46.95
C SER A 6 19.83 -12.43 -46.38
N ILE A 7 18.71 -12.97 -45.98
CA ILE A 7 17.66 -12.29 -45.23
C ILE A 7 18.06 -12.32 -43.77
N LEU A 8 18.49 -11.16 -43.26
CA LEU A 8 18.79 -10.95 -41.84
C LEU A 8 17.49 -10.78 -41.09
N LEU A 9 17.04 -11.84 -40.39
CA LEU A 9 15.84 -11.82 -39.55
C LEU A 9 16.21 -11.20 -38.19
N ALA A 10 15.91 -9.91 -38.00
CA ALA A 10 16.08 -9.23 -36.72
C ALA A 10 14.94 -9.67 -35.75
N LEU A 11 15.26 -10.57 -34.82
CA LEU A 11 14.37 -10.91 -33.70
C LEU A 11 14.29 -9.72 -32.73
N LEU A 12 13.20 -8.99 -32.78
CA LEU A 12 12.80 -8.07 -31.71
C LEU A 12 12.39 -8.90 -30.48
N ALA A 13 13.29 -9.00 -29.51
CA ALA A 13 12.98 -9.51 -28.18
C ALA A 13 12.09 -8.49 -27.48
N MET A 14 10.77 -8.65 -27.58
CA MET A 14 9.80 -7.95 -26.72
C MET A 14 9.97 -8.47 -25.30
N GLY A 15 10.70 -7.74 -24.47
CA GLY A 15 10.77 -7.96 -23.03
C GLY A 15 9.39 -7.79 -22.44
N THR A 16 8.71 -8.87 -22.11
CA THR A 16 7.50 -8.85 -21.30
C THR A 16 7.91 -8.39 -19.91
N ALA A 17 7.58 -7.14 -19.55
CA ALA A 17 7.62 -6.68 -18.18
C ALA A 17 6.65 -7.55 -17.39
N ASN A 18 7.17 -8.57 -16.70
CA ASN A 18 6.42 -9.32 -15.70
C ASN A 18 6.16 -8.34 -14.54
N ALA A 19 5.02 -7.64 -14.57
CA ALA A 19 4.45 -7.05 -13.38
C ALA A 19 4.17 -8.24 -12.43
N LYS A 20 4.97 -8.37 -11.36
CA LYS A 20 4.67 -9.33 -10.30
C LYS A 20 3.23 -9.10 -9.86
N PRO A 21 2.40 -10.15 -9.79
CA PRO A 21 1.06 -10.00 -9.23
C PRO A 21 1.22 -9.33 -7.86
N LYS A 22 0.35 -8.36 -7.60
CA LYS A 22 0.32 -7.63 -6.34
C LYS A 22 -0.12 -8.64 -5.29
N ASP A 23 0.84 -9.34 -4.69
CA ASP A 23 0.56 -10.34 -3.67
C ASP A 23 -0.29 -9.68 -2.61
N LEU A 24 -1.52 -10.18 -2.43
CA LEU A 24 -2.33 -9.84 -1.27
C LEU A 24 -1.47 -10.13 -0.04
N PRO A 25 -1.34 -9.18 0.90
CA PRO A 25 -0.42 -9.33 2.02
C PRO A 25 -0.68 -10.61 2.81
N VAL A 26 -1.91 -11.12 2.79
CA VAL A 26 -2.30 -12.32 3.55
C VAL A 26 -3.35 -13.14 2.81
N SER A 27 -3.13 -14.46 2.72
CA SER A 27 -4.13 -15.45 2.35
C SER A 27 -4.17 -16.55 3.42
N MET A 28 -5.25 -16.58 4.20
CA MET A 28 -5.46 -17.58 5.26
C MET A 28 -6.25 -18.80 4.75
N THR A 29 -6.78 -18.72 3.53
CA THR A 29 -7.61 -19.76 2.90
C THR A 29 -6.79 -20.80 2.11
N GLY A 30 -5.47 -20.68 2.09
CA GLY A 30 -4.57 -21.63 1.42
C GLY A 30 -4.17 -22.80 2.32
N ASP A 31 -3.35 -23.69 1.78
CA ASP A 31 -2.81 -24.87 2.49
C ASP A 31 -1.72 -24.52 3.52
N ALA A 32 -1.39 -23.22 3.67
CA ALA A 32 -0.38 -22.78 4.63
C ALA A 32 -0.99 -22.62 6.03
N PRO A 33 -0.25 -23.05 7.08
CA PRO A 33 -0.68 -22.85 8.46
C PRO A 33 -1.01 -21.39 8.78
N VAL A 34 -2.17 -21.16 9.38
CA VAL A 34 -2.64 -19.80 9.70
C VAL A 34 -1.67 -19.08 10.63
N ALA A 35 -1.02 -19.79 11.56
CA ALA A 35 -0.01 -19.22 12.45
C ALA A 35 1.15 -18.55 11.68
N ALA A 36 1.62 -19.16 10.59
CA ALA A 36 2.67 -18.58 9.75
C ALA A 36 2.20 -17.29 9.02
N GLN A 37 0.92 -17.24 8.63
CA GLN A 37 0.34 -16.05 8.02
C GLN A 37 0.20 -14.91 9.04
N ILE A 38 -0.21 -15.22 10.26
CA ILE A 38 -0.29 -14.25 11.36
C ILE A 38 1.09 -13.63 11.62
N GLN A 39 2.14 -14.43 11.72
CA GLN A 39 3.51 -13.94 11.91
C GLN A 39 3.96 -12.99 10.78
N LYS A 40 3.59 -13.29 9.53
CA LYS A 40 3.88 -12.39 8.39
C LYS A 40 3.19 -11.03 8.55
N VAL A 41 1.93 -11.02 8.99
CA VAL A 41 1.20 -9.77 9.24
C VAL A 41 1.85 -8.97 10.37
N GLU A 42 2.19 -9.64 11.48
CA GLU A 42 2.84 -8.99 12.63
C GLU A 42 4.21 -8.39 12.23
N ALA A 43 5.00 -9.10 11.41
CA ALA A 43 6.24 -8.58 10.86
C ALA A 43 6.01 -7.40 9.89
N ALA A 44 4.96 -7.46 9.08
CA ALA A 44 4.60 -6.38 8.17
C ALA A 44 4.28 -5.08 8.91
N LEU A 45 3.55 -5.15 10.03
CA LEU A 45 3.15 -3.98 10.83
C LEU A 45 4.33 -3.17 11.43
N VAL A 46 5.53 -3.71 11.43
CA VAL A 46 6.74 -3.05 11.92
C VAL A 46 7.75 -2.78 10.81
N SER A 47 7.43 -3.12 9.56
CA SER A 47 8.32 -2.91 8.41
C SER A 47 8.18 -1.50 7.83
N GLU A 48 9.19 -1.05 7.10
CA GLU A 48 9.20 0.25 6.42
C GLU A 48 8.14 0.34 5.31
N ASP A 49 7.75 -0.80 4.72
CA ASP A 49 6.70 -0.87 3.70
C ASP A 49 5.32 -0.37 4.20
N TYR A 50 5.16 -0.29 5.52
CA TYR A 50 3.92 0.14 6.20
C TYR A 50 4.17 1.31 7.16
N SER A 51 5.21 2.11 6.93
CA SER A 51 5.61 3.25 7.79
C SER A 51 4.51 4.29 8.02
N GLU A 52 3.58 4.44 7.07
CA GLU A 52 2.47 5.39 7.13
C GLU A 52 1.17 4.79 7.69
N ILE A 53 1.23 3.58 8.28
CA ILE A 53 0.04 2.99 8.92
C ILE A 53 -0.34 3.79 10.17
N SER A 54 -1.62 4.19 10.26
CA SER A 54 -2.10 4.92 11.45
C SER A 54 -2.18 4.00 12.67
N LEU A 55 -2.13 4.59 13.88
CA LEU A 55 -2.30 3.83 15.13
C LEU A 55 -3.68 3.15 15.19
N GLU A 56 -4.72 3.80 14.68
CA GLU A 56 -6.06 3.24 14.59
C GLU A 56 -6.10 2.01 13.68
N ASP A 57 -5.51 2.12 12.48
CA ASP A 57 -5.45 1.00 11.54
C ASP A 57 -4.61 -0.15 12.06
N LYS A 58 -3.48 0.14 12.72
CA LYS A 58 -2.67 -0.87 13.40
C LYS A 58 -3.46 -1.62 14.46
N SER A 59 -4.21 -0.88 15.29
CA SER A 59 -5.10 -1.46 16.31
C SER A 59 -6.19 -2.34 15.67
N ARG A 60 -6.80 -1.87 14.57
CA ARG A 60 -7.82 -2.62 13.81
C ARG A 60 -7.27 -3.96 13.29
N VAL A 61 -6.07 -3.96 12.73
CA VAL A 61 -5.40 -5.19 12.29
C VAL A 61 -5.11 -6.11 13.46
N GLN A 62 -4.58 -5.58 14.58
CA GLN A 62 -4.29 -6.40 15.77
C GLN A 62 -5.55 -7.04 16.36
N GLN A 63 -6.68 -6.32 16.39
CA GLN A 63 -7.97 -6.86 16.84
C GLN A 63 -8.46 -7.98 15.91
N ALA A 64 -8.37 -7.80 14.58
CA ALA A 64 -8.73 -8.84 13.63
C ALA A 64 -7.85 -10.09 13.80
N LEU A 65 -6.53 -9.92 13.95
CA LEU A 65 -5.62 -11.03 14.26
C LEU A 65 -5.99 -11.74 15.57
N GLY A 66 -6.36 -10.98 16.60
CA GLY A 66 -6.80 -11.55 17.90
C GLY A 66 -8.05 -12.44 17.73
N ARG A 67 -9.05 -12.00 16.96
CA ARG A 67 -10.25 -12.80 16.67
C ARG A 67 -9.91 -14.06 15.87
N ILE A 68 -9.03 -13.95 14.88
CA ILE A 68 -8.57 -15.11 14.11
C ILE A 68 -7.87 -16.12 15.02
N LYS A 69 -6.93 -15.66 15.87
CA LYS A 69 -6.22 -16.52 16.83
C LYS A 69 -7.18 -17.30 17.73
N LEU A 70 -8.24 -16.63 18.25
CA LEU A 70 -9.24 -17.27 19.10
C LEU A 70 -10.05 -18.35 18.36
N LYS A 71 -10.38 -18.14 17.08
CA LYS A 71 -11.12 -19.11 16.28
C LYS A 71 -10.22 -20.26 15.80
N MET A 72 -8.94 -20.02 15.65
CA MET A 72 -7.95 -21.02 15.24
C MET A 72 -7.39 -21.83 16.40
N ASP A 73 -7.88 -21.59 17.64
CA ASP A 73 -7.40 -22.36 18.79
C ASP A 73 -7.71 -23.86 18.60
N GLY A 74 -6.67 -24.68 18.68
CA GLY A 74 -6.74 -26.11 18.39
C GLY A 74 -6.82 -26.50 16.91
N HIS A 75 -6.80 -25.54 15.97
CA HIS A 75 -6.87 -25.78 14.53
C HIS A 75 -5.63 -25.25 13.79
N THR A 76 -5.22 -25.96 12.75
CA THR A 76 -4.06 -25.55 11.93
C THR A 76 -4.47 -24.84 10.64
N LEU A 77 -5.55 -25.32 10.02
CA LEU A 77 -6.07 -24.82 8.75
C LEU A 77 -7.48 -24.26 8.91
N VAL A 78 -7.83 -23.27 8.11
CA VAL A 78 -9.19 -22.69 8.10
C VAL A 78 -10.24 -23.73 7.66
N SER A 79 -9.85 -24.72 6.84
CA SER A 79 -10.73 -25.84 6.45
C SER A 79 -11.25 -26.65 7.62
N ASP A 80 -10.54 -26.66 8.75
CA ASP A 80 -10.90 -27.45 9.93
C ASP A 80 -12.02 -26.79 10.78
N LEU A 81 -12.31 -25.53 10.50
CA LEU A 81 -13.28 -24.71 11.21
C LEU A 81 -14.74 -24.98 10.75
N SER A 82 -15.70 -24.63 11.61
CA SER A 82 -17.11 -24.57 11.23
C SER A 82 -17.35 -23.58 10.06
N PRO A 83 -18.41 -23.73 9.26
CA PRO A 83 -18.73 -22.78 8.17
C PRO A 83 -18.86 -21.33 8.66
N GLN A 84 -19.44 -21.11 9.84
CA GLN A 84 -19.56 -19.78 10.44
C GLN A 84 -18.20 -19.18 10.80
N ASP A 85 -17.33 -19.97 11.42
CA ASP A 85 -16.00 -19.50 11.81
C ASP A 85 -15.10 -19.26 10.60
N ARG A 86 -15.20 -20.07 9.56
CA ARG A 86 -14.53 -19.82 8.28
C ARG A 86 -14.92 -18.47 7.69
N THR A 87 -16.22 -18.16 7.68
CA THR A 87 -16.72 -16.87 7.19
C THR A 87 -16.19 -15.71 8.04
N ALA A 88 -16.15 -15.88 9.37
CA ALA A 88 -15.63 -14.85 10.26
C ALA A 88 -14.11 -14.62 10.05
N VAL A 89 -13.32 -15.68 9.92
CA VAL A 89 -11.88 -15.58 9.59
C VAL A 89 -11.67 -14.90 8.24
N PHE A 90 -12.48 -15.22 7.23
CA PHE A 90 -12.42 -14.58 5.93
C PHE A 90 -12.69 -13.07 6.03
N ASN A 91 -13.73 -12.65 6.76
CA ASN A 91 -14.05 -11.23 6.94
C ASN A 91 -12.92 -10.48 7.69
N ASP A 92 -12.32 -11.11 8.70
CA ASP A 92 -11.18 -10.53 9.40
C ASP A 92 -9.94 -10.44 8.50
N GLN A 93 -9.68 -11.45 7.65
CA GLN A 93 -8.64 -11.41 6.63
C GLN A 93 -8.84 -10.24 5.65
N GLU A 94 -10.06 -10.05 5.16
CA GLU A 94 -10.37 -8.94 4.24
C GLU A 94 -10.18 -7.57 4.91
N THR A 95 -10.51 -7.46 6.20
CA THR A 95 -10.21 -6.26 6.99
C THR A 95 -8.71 -6.00 7.05
N ILE A 96 -7.91 -7.00 7.35
CA ILE A 96 -6.45 -6.91 7.38
C ILE A 96 -5.90 -6.50 6.01
N ASN A 97 -6.32 -7.18 4.94
CA ASN A 97 -5.86 -6.94 3.58
C ASN A 97 -6.20 -5.51 3.11
N THR A 98 -7.40 -5.03 3.42
CA THR A 98 -7.82 -3.66 3.07
C THR A 98 -6.94 -2.62 3.75
N VAL A 99 -6.68 -2.77 5.04
CA VAL A 99 -5.84 -1.85 5.81
C VAL A 99 -4.40 -1.88 5.31
N LEU A 100 -3.82 -3.08 5.16
CA LEU A 100 -2.43 -3.23 4.73
C LEU A 100 -2.20 -2.75 3.30
N ASN A 101 -3.13 -3.01 2.38
CA ASN A 101 -3.02 -2.50 1.00
C ASN A 101 -2.99 -0.97 0.97
N ARG A 102 -3.88 -0.31 1.74
CA ARG A 102 -3.90 1.15 1.83
C ARG A 102 -2.60 1.69 2.46
N ALA A 103 -2.18 1.14 3.58
CA ALA A 103 -0.98 1.57 4.28
C ALA A 103 0.29 1.40 3.41
N ARG A 104 0.37 0.31 2.64
CA ARG A 104 1.47 0.08 1.69
C ARG A 104 1.50 1.12 0.57
N GLU A 105 0.34 1.45 -0.02
CA GLU A 105 0.28 2.51 -1.03
C GLU A 105 0.65 3.88 -0.43
N ASP A 106 0.17 4.18 0.76
CA ASP A 106 0.48 5.42 1.48
C ASP A 106 1.98 5.52 1.85
N SER A 107 2.63 4.39 2.16
CA SER A 107 4.07 4.31 2.48
C SER A 107 4.98 4.32 1.25
N ARG A 108 4.42 4.17 0.05
CA ARG A 108 5.21 4.13 -1.18
C ARG A 108 5.94 5.45 -1.43
N MET A 109 7.26 5.38 -1.57
CA MET A 109 8.10 6.55 -1.89
C MET A 109 7.90 7.03 -3.32
N VAL A 110 7.71 8.33 -3.49
CA VAL A 110 7.63 9.01 -4.78
C VAL A 110 8.64 10.14 -4.83
N CYS A 111 9.62 10.03 -5.72
CA CYS A 111 10.60 11.07 -5.97
C CYS A 111 10.17 11.92 -7.17
N ARG A 112 10.18 13.25 -7.01
CA ARG A 112 9.92 14.21 -8.08
C ARG A 112 11.01 15.27 -8.11
N ARG A 113 11.32 15.74 -9.31
CA ARG A 113 12.18 16.91 -9.48
C ARG A 113 11.32 18.16 -9.28
N GLU A 114 11.65 18.91 -8.24
CA GLU A 114 10.95 20.14 -7.88
C GLU A 114 11.93 21.31 -7.90
N ARG A 115 11.45 22.49 -8.30
CA ARG A 115 12.22 23.74 -8.25
C ARG A 115 11.67 24.56 -7.10
N SER A 116 12.54 24.92 -6.16
CA SER A 116 12.16 25.89 -5.13
C SER A 116 11.98 27.28 -5.72
N THR A 117 11.07 28.05 -5.15
CA THR A 117 10.83 29.43 -5.56
C THR A 117 12.13 30.23 -5.48
N GLY A 118 12.51 30.89 -6.59
CA GLY A 118 13.74 31.67 -6.67
C GLY A 118 15.01 30.90 -7.06
N SER A 119 14.90 29.57 -7.35
CA SER A 119 16.02 28.74 -7.80
C SER A 119 15.77 28.15 -9.19
N ASN A 120 16.77 28.22 -10.07
CA ASN A 120 16.73 27.54 -11.36
C ASN A 120 17.20 26.06 -11.26
N MET A 121 17.73 25.64 -10.12
CA MET A 121 18.21 24.27 -9.92
C MET A 121 17.06 23.40 -9.42
N ALA A 122 16.76 22.34 -10.20
CA ALA A 122 15.79 21.33 -9.79
C ALA A 122 16.45 20.33 -8.82
N GLN A 123 15.82 20.13 -7.66
CA GLN A 123 16.23 19.13 -6.68
C GLN A 123 15.28 17.93 -6.71
N SER A 124 15.79 16.72 -6.45
CA SER A 124 14.96 15.54 -6.30
C SER A 124 14.42 15.48 -4.88
N VAL A 125 13.10 15.65 -4.74
CA VAL A 125 12.41 15.56 -3.46
C VAL A 125 11.67 14.23 -3.41
N CYS A 126 12.03 13.37 -2.44
CA CYS A 126 11.40 12.07 -2.21
C CYS A 126 10.56 12.16 -0.94
N MET A 127 9.32 11.74 -1.04
CA MET A 127 8.40 11.62 0.11
C MET A 127 7.39 10.51 -0.14
N THR A 128 6.75 10.02 0.92
CA THR A 128 5.70 9.01 0.78
C THR A 128 4.47 9.60 0.09
N VAL A 129 3.60 8.74 -0.42
CA VAL A 129 2.30 9.15 -0.99
C VAL A 129 1.47 9.89 0.06
N ALA A 130 1.46 9.40 1.31
CA ALA A 130 0.74 10.04 2.42
C ALA A 130 1.29 11.44 2.73
N GLN A 131 2.61 11.59 2.85
CA GLN A 131 3.26 12.87 3.10
C GLN A 131 2.97 13.88 1.99
N ARG A 132 3.00 13.45 0.72
CA ARG A 132 2.67 14.30 -0.42
C ARG A 132 1.21 14.75 -0.40
N ARG A 133 0.28 13.84 -0.09
CA ARG A 133 -1.14 14.16 0.07
C ARG A 133 -1.34 15.19 1.17
N LYS A 134 -0.73 14.97 2.35
CA LYS A 134 -0.80 15.90 3.48
C LYS A 134 -0.25 17.28 3.11
N ALA A 135 0.91 17.36 2.48
CA ALA A 135 1.48 18.64 2.05
C ALA A 135 0.55 19.42 1.08
N GLN A 136 -0.15 18.71 0.19
CA GLN A 136 -1.15 19.32 -0.69
C GLN A 136 -2.39 19.84 0.07
N GLU A 137 -2.88 19.06 1.03
CA GLU A 137 -4.02 19.42 1.88
C GLU A 137 -3.69 20.65 2.74
N ASP A 138 -2.53 20.64 3.38
CA ASP A 138 -2.03 21.75 4.19
C ASP A 138 -1.87 23.05 3.35
N GLY A 139 -1.31 22.92 2.14
CA GLY A 139 -1.19 24.03 1.21
C GLY A 139 -2.54 24.61 0.79
N ARG A 140 -3.53 23.75 0.49
CA ARG A 140 -4.90 24.19 0.18
C ARG A 140 -5.59 24.85 1.37
N ALA A 141 -5.37 24.32 2.58
CA ALA A 141 -5.91 24.90 3.80
C ALA A 141 -5.32 26.30 4.07
N ALA A 142 -4.01 26.46 3.89
CA ALA A 142 -3.35 27.76 4.04
C ALA A 142 -3.90 28.80 3.05
N MET A 143 -4.09 28.43 1.78
CA MET A 143 -4.69 29.32 0.77
C MET A 143 -6.11 29.74 1.14
N ARG A 144 -6.96 28.80 1.59
CA ARG A 144 -8.32 29.12 2.04
C ARG A 144 -8.33 30.06 3.24
N ASN A 145 -7.45 29.85 4.21
CA ASN A 145 -7.35 30.73 5.37
C ASN A 145 -6.96 32.16 4.95
N GLN A 146 -5.98 32.29 4.05
CA GLN A 146 -5.56 33.61 3.56
C GLN A 146 -6.68 34.33 2.79
N GLN A 147 -7.47 33.62 2.00
CA GLN A 147 -8.65 34.21 1.32
C GLN A 147 -9.71 34.68 2.31
N ASN A 148 -9.95 33.92 3.39
CA ASN A 148 -10.88 34.31 4.45
C ASN A 148 -10.43 35.60 5.17
N PHE A 149 -9.13 35.74 5.47
CA PHE A 149 -8.58 36.95 6.07
C PHE A 149 -8.73 38.17 5.14
N ASN A 150 -8.53 38.01 3.84
CA ASN A 150 -8.66 39.10 2.88
C ASN A 150 -10.12 39.53 2.66
N ASN A 151 -11.09 38.65 2.92
CA ASN A 151 -12.52 38.97 2.83
C ASN A 151 -13.08 39.65 4.12
N PHE A 152 -12.31 39.63 5.20
CA PHE A 152 -12.60 40.35 6.45
C PHE A 152 -12.00 41.76 6.38
N GLN A 153 -12.47 42.61 5.45
CA GLN A 153 -12.25 44.04 5.55
C GLN A 153 -13.24 44.56 6.60
N PRO A 154 -12.77 45.18 7.72
CA PRO A 154 -13.67 45.88 8.62
C PRO A 154 -14.26 47.02 7.82
N GLY A 155 -15.58 47.07 7.74
CA GLY A 155 -16.31 48.16 7.06
C GLY A 155 -15.88 49.46 7.68
N SER A 156 -15.42 50.37 6.81
CA SER A 156 -15.23 51.78 7.06
C SER A 156 -16.57 52.47 7.28
#